data_d95ca5269d05f890a48fca6a4e4aff03
#
_entry.id   d95ca5269d05f890a48fca6a4e4aff03
#
_cell.length_a   1.000
_cell.length_b   1.000
_cell.length_c   1.000
_cell.angle_alpha   90.00
_cell.angle_beta   90.00
_cell.angle_gamma   90.00
#
_symmetry.space_group_name_H-M   'P 1'
#
loop_
_entity.id
_entity.type
_entity.pdbx_description
1 polymer ?
#
loop_
_entity_poly.entity_id
_entity_poly.type
_entity_poly.pdbx_seq_one_letter_code
_entity_poly.pdbx_strand_id
1 'polypeptide(L)'
;MVKIEEFRDILEDLHEKIDARQVMWIKDSVGISSLFALGWEEMYMSDGARLWGLEKLSQAAGGWSDADVKSKMLNAWVGIGSGFLQKGGYPLELAWAMIRPEYQLSAKFKGRKVTWQNDTSGHWVVDSSDQRVARFNAELAEDMALSRGTAENLEDLVFLMGYREFEPIDSGKELHK
;
A
#
# COMPACT_ATOMS: atom_id res chain seq x y z
N MET A 1 1.89 -9.62 16.34
CA MET A 1 0.76 -8.68 16.42
C MET A 1 1.11 -7.42 17.19
N VAL A 2 1.67 -7.49 18.40
CA VAL A 2 2.08 -6.32 19.23
C VAL A 2 2.87 -5.27 18.46
N LYS A 3 3.89 -5.65 17.67
CA LYS A 3 4.72 -4.70 16.92
C LYS A 3 3.98 -3.92 15.80
N ILE A 4 2.86 -4.42 15.32
CA ILE A 4 2.07 -3.74 14.27
C ILE A 4 1.18 -2.66 14.88
N GLU A 5 0.63 -2.94 16.06
CA GLU A 5 -0.13 -1.95 16.82
C GLU A 5 0.77 -0.79 17.26
N GLU A 6 1.97 -1.11 17.77
CA GLU A 6 3.00 -0.09 18.09
C GLU A 6 3.35 0.77 16.88
N PHE A 7 3.49 0.17 15.68
CA PHE A 7 3.78 0.91 14.46
C PHE A 7 2.62 1.82 14.03
N ARG A 8 1.38 1.36 14.21
CA ARG A 8 0.21 2.19 13.95
C ARG A 8 0.19 3.42 14.85
N ASP A 9 0.48 3.25 16.13
CA ASP A 9 0.51 4.35 17.10
C ASP A 9 1.63 5.36 16.76
N ILE A 10 2.81 4.86 16.33
CA ILE A 10 3.90 5.71 15.82
C ILE A 10 3.47 6.49 14.57
N LEU A 11 2.75 5.85 13.64
CA LEU A 11 2.25 6.50 12.44
C LEU A 11 1.22 7.58 12.78
N GLU A 12 0.35 7.32 13.75
CA GLU A 12 -0.61 8.31 14.27
C GLU A 12 0.11 9.52 14.85
N ASP A 13 1.05 9.27 15.73
CA ASP A 13 1.90 10.31 16.33
C ASP A 13 2.66 11.14 15.28
N LEU A 14 3.17 10.47 14.24
CA LEU A 14 3.89 11.15 13.15
C LEU A 14 2.96 12.10 12.39
N HIS A 15 1.77 11.64 12.01
CA HIS A 15 0.81 12.44 11.28
C HIS A 15 0.23 13.61 12.12
N GLU A 16 0.05 13.40 13.43
CA GLU A 16 -0.51 14.43 14.30
C GLU A 16 0.52 15.48 14.77
N LYS A 17 1.76 15.06 15.01
CA LYS A 17 2.79 15.92 15.62
C LYS A 17 3.67 16.65 14.61
N ILE A 18 3.75 16.16 13.37
CA ILE A 18 4.59 16.77 12.34
C ILE A 18 3.71 17.55 11.36
N ASP A 19 3.69 18.87 11.54
CA ASP A 19 3.05 19.82 10.61
C ASP A 19 3.97 20.08 9.40
N ALA A 20 4.19 19.02 8.61
CA ALA A 20 4.95 19.07 7.37
C ALA A 20 4.35 18.10 6.35
N ARG A 21 4.54 18.39 5.06
CA ARG A 21 4.13 17.46 4.00
C ARG A 21 4.92 16.17 4.12
N GLN A 22 4.23 15.07 4.32
CA GLN A 22 4.78 13.74 4.48
C GLN A 22 4.51 12.92 3.23
N VAL A 23 5.53 12.29 2.70
CA VAL A 23 5.42 11.44 1.50
C VAL A 23 6.07 10.09 1.75
N MET A 24 5.52 9.05 1.15
CA MET A 24 6.11 7.71 1.12
C MET A 24 6.80 7.48 -0.23
N TRP A 25 8.09 7.21 -0.19
CA TRP A 25 8.84 6.81 -1.38
C TRP A 25 9.21 5.33 -1.30
N ILE A 26 8.58 4.52 -2.15
CA ILE A 26 8.74 3.07 -2.17
C ILE A 26 9.82 2.68 -3.17
N LYS A 27 10.89 2.06 -2.67
CA LYS A 27 11.92 1.43 -3.50
C LYS A 27 11.63 -0.04 -3.73
N ASP A 28 11.08 -0.74 -2.74
CA ASP A 28 10.53 -2.08 -2.83
C ASP A 28 9.70 -2.37 -1.58
N SER A 29 8.48 -2.86 -1.77
CA SER A 29 7.59 -3.15 -0.65
C SER A 29 6.75 -4.39 -0.92
N VAL A 30 6.95 -5.42 -0.08
CA VAL A 30 6.28 -6.71 -0.21
C VAL A 30 5.76 -7.18 1.14
N GLY A 31 4.52 -7.61 1.17
CA GLY A 31 3.87 -8.09 2.37
C GLY A 31 3.39 -6.94 3.26
N ILE A 32 3.63 -7.02 4.58
CA ILE A 32 3.07 -6.07 5.53
C ILE A 32 3.60 -4.63 5.33
N SER A 33 4.81 -4.47 4.83
CA SER A 33 5.36 -3.15 4.51
C SER A 33 4.53 -2.43 3.44
N SER A 34 3.89 -3.18 2.54
CA SER A 34 2.98 -2.60 1.53
C SER A 34 1.72 -2.01 2.15
N LEU A 35 1.19 -2.63 3.20
CA LEU A 35 0.06 -2.07 3.93
C LEU A 35 0.47 -0.80 4.70
N PHE A 36 1.67 -0.79 5.27
CA PHE A 36 2.21 0.39 5.95
C PHE A 36 2.40 1.56 4.97
N ALA A 37 2.96 1.29 3.79
CA ALA A 37 3.15 2.30 2.76
C ALA A 37 1.83 3.02 2.38
N LEU A 38 0.73 2.29 2.36
CA LEU A 38 -0.61 2.81 2.11
C LEU A 38 -1.20 3.62 3.29
N GLY A 39 -0.45 3.83 4.35
CA GLY A 39 -0.81 4.75 5.44
C GLY A 39 -0.52 6.23 5.15
N TRP A 40 0.13 6.58 4.04
CA TRP A 40 0.41 7.94 3.58
C TRP A 40 -0.46 8.33 2.39
N GLU A 41 -0.99 9.55 2.39
CA GLU A 41 -1.82 10.06 1.30
C GLU A 41 -1.05 10.26 0.00
N GLU A 42 0.25 10.55 0.11
CA GLU A 42 1.13 10.73 -1.03
C GLU A 42 2.18 9.65 -1.10
N MET A 43 2.14 8.90 -2.18
CA MET A 43 3.05 7.81 -2.44
C MET A 43 3.73 7.99 -3.79
N TYR A 44 5.03 7.75 -3.83
CA TYR A 44 5.86 7.68 -5.03
C TYR A 44 6.58 6.34 -5.07
N MET A 45 6.91 5.86 -6.25
CA MET A 45 7.62 4.59 -6.41
C MET A 45 8.89 4.78 -7.23
N SER A 46 9.91 3.97 -7.00
CA SER A 46 11.04 3.85 -7.93
C SER A 46 10.67 2.94 -9.10
N ASP A 47 11.36 3.08 -10.24
CA ASP A 47 11.23 2.13 -11.35
C ASP A 47 11.57 0.71 -10.87
N GLY A 48 10.79 -0.27 -11.32
CA GLY A 48 10.91 -1.64 -10.84
C GLY A 48 10.49 -1.89 -9.40
N ALA A 49 10.05 -0.87 -8.65
CA ALA A 49 9.53 -1.04 -7.31
C ALA A 49 8.25 -1.89 -7.31
N ARG A 50 8.08 -2.64 -6.23
CA ARG A 50 6.92 -3.51 -6.01
C ARG A 50 6.09 -2.98 -4.84
N LEU A 51 4.78 -3.02 -5.00
CA LEU A 51 3.81 -2.87 -3.93
C LEU A 51 2.92 -4.12 -3.95
N TRP A 52 3.36 -5.17 -3.26
CA TRP A 52 2.72 -6.47 -3.28
C TRP A 52 2.12 -6.80 -1.92
N GLY A 53 0.95 -7.44 -1.94
CA GLY A 53 0.24 -7.82 -0.73
C GLY A 53 0.86 -8.99 0.03
N LEU A 54 0.09 -9.54 0.98
CA LEU A 54 0.53 -10.54 1.94
C LEU A 54 0.48 -11.98 1.37
N GLU A 55 1.10 -12.21 0.23
CA GLU A 55 1.06 -13.51 -0.45
C GLU A 55 1.61 -14.66 0.41
N LYS A 56 2.71 -14.42 1.13
CA LYS A 56 3.28 -15.45 2.03
C LYS A 56 2.33 -15.81 3.16
N LEU A 57 1.57 -14.85 3.68
CA LEU A 57 0.56 -15.12 4.69
C LEU A 57 -0.60 -15.92 4.09
N SER A 58 -1.07 -15.55 2.91
CA SER A 58 -2.14 -16.27 2.20
C SER A 58 -1.72 -17.71 1.89
N GLN A 59 -0.49 -17.93 1.43
CA GLN A 59 0.08 -19.25 1.18
C GLN A 59 0.21 -20.08 2.48
N ALA A 60 0.74 -19.47 3.55
CA ALA A 60 0.84 -20.13 4.86
C ALA A 60 -0.54 -20.52 5.40
N ALA A 61 -1.52 -19.65 5.24
CA ALA A 61 -2.90 -19.92 5.63
C ALA A 61 -3.53 -21.08 4.81
N GLY A 62 -3.06 -21.32 3.59
CA GLY A 62 -3.46 -22.47 2.77
C GLY A 62 -3.08 -23.82 3.36
N GLY A 63 -2.04 -23.88 4.22
CA GLY A 63 -1.61 -25.08 4.94
C GLY A 63 -2.40 -25.37 6.22
N TRP A 64 -3.29 -24.50 6.65
CA TRP A 64 -4.13 -24.76 7.82
C TRP A 64 -5.30 -25.66 7.48
N SER A 65 -5.47 -26.68 8.29
CA SER A 65 -6.51 -27.71 8.09
C SER A 65 -7.93 -27.19 8.38
N ASP A 66 -8.03 -26.12 9.18
CA ASP A 66 -9.30 -25.52 9.59
C ASP A 66 -9.58 -24.24 8.78
N ALA A 67 -10.59 -24.33 7.91
CA ALA A 67 -10.99 -23.22 7.03
C ALA A 67 -11.51 -22.00 7.82
N ASP A 68 -12.13 -22.21 8.99
CA ASP A 68 -12.63 -21.12 9.83
C ASP A 68 -11.48 -20.36 10.49
N VAL A 69 -10.45 -21.07 10.96
CA VAL A 69 -9.24 -20.45 11.51
C VAL A 69 -8.53 -19.63 10.45
N LYS A 70 -8.36 -20.21 9.25
CA LYS A 70 -7.80 -19.49 8.10
C LYS A 70 -8.55 -18.20 7.81
N SER A 71 -9.87 -18.29 7.67
CA SER A 71 -10.71 -17.13 7.35
C SER A 71 -10.63 -16.05 8.43
N LYS A 72 -10.67 -16.42 9.70
CA LYS A 72 -10.55 -15.48 10.84
C LYS A 72 -9.20 -14.75 10.84
N MET A 73 -8.11 -15.46 10.58
CA MET A 73 -6.78 -14.86 10.54
C MET A 73 -6.64 -13.89 9.37
N LEU A 74 -7.09 -14.25 8.16
CA LEU A 74 -7.05 -13.37 7.01
C LEU A 74 -7.92 -12.13 7.22
N ASN A 75 -9.11 -12.30 7.83
CA ASN A 75 -9.98 -11.16 8.17
C ASN A 75 -9.34 -10.23 9.22
N ALA A 76 -8.62 -10.77 10.21
CA ALA A 76 -7.88 -9.93 11.16
C ALA A 76 -6.82 -9.09 10.44
N TRP A 77 -6.11 -9.66 9.46
CA TRP A 77 -5.14 -8.91 8.65
C TRP A 77 -5.81 -7.88 7.74
N VAL A 78 -6.98 -8.18 7.17
CA VAL A 78 -7.78 -7.19 6.44
C VAL A 78 -8.14 -6.02 7.34
N GLY A 79 -8.57 -6.28 8.59
CA GLY A 79 -8.86 -5.24 9.56
C GLY A 79 -7.66 -4.34 9.85
N ILE A 80 -6.48 -4.92 10.05
CA ILE A 80 -5.23 -4.18 10.24
C ILE A 80 -4.90 -3.34 9.00
N GLY A 81 -4.91 -3.97 7.81
CA GLY A 81 -4.65 -3.28 6.55
C GLY A 81 -5.62 -2.13 6.29
N SER A 82 -6.91 -2.35 6.53
CA SER A 82 -7.94 -1.32 6.40
C SER A 82 -7.66 -0.08 7.26
N GLY A 83 -7.10 -0.26 8.44
CA GLY A 83 -6.70 0.86 9.31
C GLY A 83 -5.64 1.75 8.66
N PHE A 84 -4.62 1.17 7.99
CA PHE A 84 -3.61 1.94 7.26
C PHE A 84 -4.20 2.60 6.01
N LEU A 85 -4.96 1.86 5.21
CA LEU A 85 -5.57 2.41 4.00
C LEU A 85 -6.51 3.58 4.31
N GLN A 86 -7.27 3.49 5.39
CA GLN A 86 -8.16 4.57 5.82
C GLN A 86 -7.38 5.85 6.16
N LYS A 87 -6.21 5.73 6.79
CA LYS A 87 -5.34 6.89 7.08
C LYS A 87 -4.78 7.52 5.81
N GLY A 88 -4.32 6.71 4.86
CA GLY A 88 -3.83 7.19 3.57
C GLY A 88 -4.92 7.58 2.57
N GLY A 89 -6.21 7.46 2.93
CA GLY A 89 -7.31 7.81 2.03
C GLY A 89 -7.55 6.82 0.89
N TYR A 90 -7.00 5.60 0.98
CA TYR A 90 -7.16 4.57 -0.05
C TYR A 90 -8.41 3.73 0.16
N PRO A 91 -9.00 3.19 -0.93
CA PRO A 91 -10.19 2.34 -0.88
C PRO A 91 -9.90 1.01 -0.17
N LEU A 92 -10.85 0.56 0.66
CA LEU A 92 -10.69 -0.65 1.47
C LEU A 92 -10.66 -1.94 0.64
N GLU A 93 -11.17 -1.91 -0.57
CA GLU A 93 -11.12 -3.00 -1.54
C GLU A 93 -9.68 -3.45 -1.85
N LEU A 94 -8.72 -2.52 -1.76
CA LEU A 94 -7.29 -2.85 -1.88
C LEU A 94 -6.82 -3.77 -0.74
N ALA A 95 -7.24 -3.52 0.51
CA ALA A 95 -6.87 -4.37 1.63
C ALA A 95 -7.36 -5.81 1.43
N TRP A 96 -8.59 -5.97 0.94
CA TRP A 96 -9.13 -7.28 0.63
C TRP A 96 -8.31 -7.98 -0.46
N ALA A 97 -8.08 -7.33 -1.60
CA ALA A 97 -7.35 -7.91 -2.72
C ALA A 97 -5.87 -8.18 -2.39
N MET A 98 -5.23 -7.35 -1.56
CA MET A 98 -3.82 -7.52 -1.17
C MET A 98 -3.59 -8.60 -0.09
N ILE A 99 -4.64 -9.11 0.54
CA ILE A 99 -4.53 -10.08 1.64
C ILE A 99 -5.20 -11.41 1.29
N ARG A 100 -6.32 -11.35 0.60
CA ARG A 100 -7.16 -12.50 0.30
C ARG A 100 -7.23 -12.73 -1.22
N PRO A 101 -6.65 -13.81 -1.75
CA PRO A 101 -6.55 -14.03 -3.20
C PRO A 101 -7.91 -14.22 -3.89
N GLU A 102 -8.94 -14.66 -3.16
CA GLU A 102 -10.29 -14.81 -3.70
C GLU A 102 -10.98 -13.46 -4.02
N TYR A 103 -10.43 -12.34 -3.52
CA TYR A 103 -10.91 -11.00 -3.85
C TYR A 103 -10.10 -10.43 -5.01
N GLN A 104 -10.58 -10.62 -6.20
CA GLN A 104 -10.04 -10.01 -7.41
C GLN A 104 -10.19 -8.48 -7.34
N LEU A 105 -9.55 -7.76 -8.22
CA LEU A 105 -9.55 -6.30 -8.17
C LEU A 105 -9.83 -5.70 -9.54
N SER A 106 -10.84 -4.84 -9.59
CA SER A 106 -11.15 -4.05 -10.76
C SER A 106 -11.55 -2.61 -10.38
N ALA A 107 -11.54 -1.72 -11.36
CA ALA A 107 -11.88 -0.33 -11.19
C ALA A 107 -12.95 0.12 -12.18
N LYS A 108 -13.86 0.98 -11.74
CA LYS A 108 -14.80 1.74 -12.57
C LYS A 108 -14.43 3.21 -12.54
N PHE A 109 -14.40 3.82 -13.71
CA PHE A 109 -14.11 5.23 -13.86
C PHE A 109 -15.40 6.00 -14.16
N LYS A 110 -15.60 7.11 -13.42
CA LYS A 110 -16.64 8.09 -13.73
C LYS A 110 -16.00 9.48 -13.74
N GLY A 111 -15.61 9.93 -14.91
CA GLY A 111 -14.75 11.09 -15.06
C GLY A 111 -13.38 10.83 -14.41
N ARG A 112 -13.00 11.69 -13.45
CA ARG A 112 -11.74 11.53 -12.67
C ARG A 112 -11.91 10.67 -11.42
N LYS A 113 -13.12 10.22 -11.11
CA LYS A 113 -13.38 9.41 -9.92
C LYS A 113 -13.20 7.94 -10.24
N VAL A 114 -12.36 7.27 -9.47
CA VAL A 114 -12.18 5.82 -9.50
C VAL A 114 -13.01 5.19 -8.38
N THR A 115 -13.72 4.11 -8.70
CA THR A 115 -14.40 3.27 -7.73
C THR A 115 -13.87 1.85 -7.87
N TRP A 116 -13.36 1.31 -6.78
CA TRP A 116 -12.75 -0.02 -6.72
C TRP A 116 -13.79 -1.09 -6.40
N GLN A 117 -13.55 -2.31 -6.90
CA GLN A 117 -14.42 -3.46 -6.69
C GLN A 117 -13.57 -4.72 -6.50
N ASN A 118 -14.04 -5.61 -5.60
CA ASN A 118 -13.38 -6.90 -5.36
C ASN A 118 -13.95 -8.01 -6.28
N ASP A 119 -14.07 -7.68 -7.54
CA ASP A 119 -14.48 -8.58 -8.63
C ASP A 119 -13.87 -8.12 -9.96
N THR A 120 -14.25 -8.75 -11.07
CA THR A 120 -13.78 -8.41 -12.43
C THR A 120 -14.81 -7.61 -13.23
N SER A 121 -15.83 -7.03 -12.63
CA SER A 121 -16.92 -6.31 -13.31
C SER A 121 -16.58 -4.85 -13.63
N GLY A 122 -15.42 -4.36 -13.21
CA GLY A 122 -14.93 -3.01 -13.51
C GLY A 122 -14.60 -2.79 -14.98
N HIS A 123 -14.44 -1.53 -15.37
CA HIS A 123 -14.00 -1.18 -16.74
C HIS A 123 -12.53 -1.56 -16.98
N TRP A 124 -11.73 -1.56 -15.93
CA TRP A 124 -10.34 -2.00 -15.91
C TRP A 124 -10.15 -3.09 -14.87
N VAL A 125 -9.79 -4.28 -15.32
CA VAL A 125 -9.46 -5.39 -14.43
C VAL A 125 -7.98 -5.27 -14.08
N VAL A 126 -7.69 -4.99 -12.81
CA VAL A 126 -6.32 -4.82 -12.28
C VAL A 126 -5.69 -6.17 -12.01
N ASP A 127 -6.42 -7.05 -11.33
CA ASP A 127 -6.01 -8.43 -11.06
C ASP A 127 -7.22 -9.36 -11.17
N SER A 128 -7.13 -10.32 -12.08
CA SER A 128 -8.16 -11.34 -12.31
C SER A 128 -7.85 -12.68 -11.65
N SER A 129 -6.73 -12.76 -10.90
CA SER A 129 -6.32 -14.01 -10.26
C SER A 129 -7.11 -14.24 -8.98
N ASP A 130 -7.69 -15.43 -8.85
CA ASP A 130 -8.28 -15.96 -7.62
C ASP A 130 -7.29 -16.82 -6.80
N GLN A 131 -6.04 -16.95 -7.28
CA GLN A 131 -4.99 -17.79 -6.71
C GLN A 131 -3.89 -17.00 -5.99
N ARG A 132 -3.80 -15.71 -6.23
CA ARG A 132 -2.78 -14.84 -5.66
C ARG A 132 -3.36 -13.48 -5.28
N VAL A 133 -2.72 -12.85 -4.30
CA VAL A 133 -3.08 -11.49 -3.86
C VAL A 133 -2.67 -10.43 -4.89
N ALA A 134 -3.34 -9.29 -4.85
CA ALA A 134 -3.08 -8.17 -5.76
C ALA A 134 -1.63 -7.66 -5.67
N ARG A 135 -1.09 -7.26 -6.82
CA ARG A 135 0.29 -6.81 -7.02
C ARG A 135 0.29 -5.59 -7.91
N PHE A 136 1.11 -4.61 -7.53
CA PHE A 136 1.31 -3.40 -8.30
C PHE A 136 2.81 -3.20 -8.54
N ASN A 137 3.19 -2.93 -9.79
CA ASN A 137 4.45 -2.29 -10.13
C ASN A 137 4.26 -0.77 -10.16
N ALA A 138 5.33 -0.01 -10.39
CA ALA A 138 5.29 1.44 -10.39
C ALA A 138 4.31 2.00 -11.43
N GLU A 139 4.35 1.48 -12.67
CA GLU A 139 3.48 1.88 -13.76
C GLU A 139 2.00 1.66 -13.45
N LEU A 140 1.63 0.44 -13.02
CA LEU A 140 0.24 0.13 -12.67
C LEU A 140 -0.25 0.95 -11.46
N ALA A 141 0.63 1.19 -10.47
CA ALA A 141 0.28 2.01 -9.31
C ALA A 141 0.02 3.47 -9.71
N GLU A 142 0.77 4.01 -10.67
CA GLU A 142 0.56 5.36 -11.21
C GLU A 142 -0.73 5.41 -12.05
N ASP A 143 -0.94 4.47 -12.97
CA ASP A 143 -2.15 4.35 -13.79
C ASP A 143 -3.42 4.27 -12.93
N MET A 144 -3.34 3.62 -11.79
CA MET A 144 -4.44 3.46 -10.84
C MET A 144 -4.55 4.59 -9.82
N ALA A 145 -3.73 5.63 -9.96
CA ALA A 145 -3.66 6.76 -9.03
C ALA A 145 -3.36 6.36 -7.57
N LEU A 146 -2.69 5.24 -7.36
CA LEU A 146 -2.12 4.84 -6.06
C LEU A 146 -0.78 5.51 -5.82
N SER A 147 0.04 5.66 -6.88
CA SER A 147 1.27 6.43 -6.88
C SER A 147 1.06 7.78 -7.58
N ARG A 148 1.75 8.80 -7.11
CA ARG A 148 1.77 10.14 -7.73
C ARG A 148 2.79 10.26 -8.85
N GLY A 149 3.67 9.27 -9.01
CA GLY A 149 4.69 9.23 -10.05
C GLY A 149 5.86 8.34 -9.69
N THR A 150 6.77 8.17 -10.67
CA THR A 150 7.96 7.36 -10.56
C THR A 150 9.19 8.25 -10.37
N ALA A 151 9.98 8.01 -9.31
CA ALA A 151 11.17 8.77 -8.95
C ALA A 151 12.35 7.82 -8.70
N GLU A 152 13.49 8.03 -9.41
CA GLU A 152 14.68 7.20 -9.26
C GLU A 152 15.62 7.69 -8.15
N ASN A 153 15.62 8.98 -7.91
CA ASN A 153 16.48 9.66 -6.95
C ASN A 153 15.71 10.75 -6.21
N LEU A 154 16.36 11.40 -5.26
CA LEU A 154 15.73 12.42 -4.44
C LEU A 154 15.38 13.68 -5.26
N GLU A 155 16.17 14.01 -6.25
CA GLU A 155 15.95 15.14 -7.16
C GLU A 155 14.65 14.95 -7.96
N ASP A 156 14.46 13.75 -8.53
CA ASP A 156 13.21 13.41 -9.24
C ASP A 156 12.01 13.48 -8.32
N LEU A 157 12.13 12.91 -7.10
CA LEU A 157 11.08 12.95 -6.11
C LEU A 157 10.67 14.38 -5.77
N VAL A 158 11.64 15.22 -5.46
CA VAL A 158 11.42 16.63 -5.09
C VAL A 158 10.81 17.41 -6.26
N PHE A 159 11.25 17.14 -7.50
CA PHE A 159 10.65 17.71 -8.70
C PHE A 159 9.19 17.29 -8.88
N LEU A 160 8.86 16.01 -8.71
CA LEU A 160 7.48 15.50 -8.77
C LEU A 160 6.60 16.09 -7.67
N MET A 161 7.18 16.39 -6.51
CA MET A 161 6.50 17.11 -5.42
C MET A 161 6.23 18.60 -5.73
N GLY A 162 6.77 19.11 -6.85
CA GLY A 162 6.59 20.50 -7.29
C GLY A 162 7.65 21.48 -6.80
N TYR A 163 8.75 21.02 -6.22
CA TYR A 163 9.87 21.85 -5.79
C TYR A 163 10.97 21.86 -6.85
N ARG A 164 11.64 23.00 -7.04
CA ARG A 164 12.77 23.14 -7.98
C ARG A 164 14.13 23.08 -7.30
N GLU A 165 14.17 23.47 -6.04
CA GLU A 165 15.36 23.53 -5.22
C GLU A 165 15.05 22.95 -3.84
N PHE A 166 15.97 22.24 -3.25
CA PHE A 166 15.86 21.68 -1.91
C PHE A 166 17.23 21.57 -1.26
N GLU A 167 17.27 21.63 0.05
CA GLU A 167 18.45 21.36 0.86
C GLU A 167 18.15 20.12 1.72
N PRO A 168 18.86 18.99 1.50
CA PRO A 168 18.66 17.79 2.27
C PRO A 168 19.18 17.97 3.69
N ILE A 169 18.34 17.81 4.68
CA ILE A 169 18.75 17.73 6.08
C ILE A 169 18.93 16.24 6.39
N ASP A 170 20.19 15.81 6.53
CA ASP A 170 20.50 14.39 6.81
C ASP A 170 20.25 14.08 8.28
N SER A 171 19.04 13.66 8.60
CA SER A 171 18.66 13.24 9.95
C SER A 171 18.69 11.73 10.18
N GLY A 172 18.97 10.94 9.15
CA GLY A 172 18.83 9.47 9.21
C GLY A 172 20.06 8.72 9.71
N LYS A 173 21.26 9.27 9.57
CA LYS A 173 22.51 8.55 9.89
C LYS A 173 22.81 8.41 11.39
N GLU A 174 22.23 9.24 12.22
CA GLU A 174 22.44 9.20 13.67
C GLU A 174 21.54 8.19 14.40
N LEU A 175 20.48 7.70 13.78
CA LEU A 175 19.54 6.74 14.38
C LEU A 175 20.03 5.29 14.37
N HIS A 176 21.19 5.01 13.79
CA HIS A 176 21.78 3.67 13.70
C HIS A 176 23.00 3.45 14.61
N LYS A 177 23.16 4.24 15.68
CA LYS A 177 24.17 4.00 16.71
C LYS A 177 23.57 3.40 17.96
#